data_fb994a67e1b474a6f29244c9a1dc3ee9
#
_entry.id   fb994a67e1b474a6f29244c9a1dc3ee9
#
_cell.length_a   1.000
_cell.length_b   1.000
_cell.length_c   1.000
_cell.angle_alpha   90.00
_cell.angle_beta   90.00
_cell.angle_gamma   90.00
#
_symmetry.space_group_name_H-M   'P 1'
#
loop_
_entity.id
_entity.type
_entity.pdbx_description
1 polymer ?
#
loop_
_entity_poly.entity_id
_entity_poly.type
_entity_poly.pdbx_seq_one_letter_code
_entity_poly.pdbx_strand_id
1 'polypeptide(L)'
;MKFDTTKDCAKNLDKSDPLSSYRKAFYYPKTNEGKEGIYLCGNSLGLQPKSVQNHINKELNIWQDKGALGQHSRWEHFHERLTESTARLVGAHNSEIVVMNALTVNLHLLMISFYQPKNKRNKIIVEAGASHQINMQSIRKLNFMA
;
A
#
# COMPACT_ATOMS: atom_id res chain seq x y z
N MET A 1 -13.59 -1.06 -29.73
CA MET A 1 -12.80 0.17 -29.91
C MET A 1 -11.54 -0.17 -30.68
N LYS A 2 -11.26 0.45 -31.82
CA LYS A 2 -9.97 0.25 -32.51
C LYS A 2 -8.95 1.18 -31.86
N PHE A 3 -7.94 0.63 -31.22
CA PHE A 3 -6.81 1.40 -30.71
C PHE A 3 -5.85 1.69 -31.86
N ASP A 4 -5.39 2.92 -31.96
CA ASP A 4 -4.27 3.30 -32.79
C ASP A 4 -3.19 3.97 -31.93
N THR A 5 -1.99 4.10 -32.48
CA THR A 5 -0.83 4.65 -31.78
C THR A 5 -0.68 6.17 -31.96
N THR A 6 -1.72 6.83 -32.44
CA THR A 6 -1.69 8.28 -32.73
C THR A 6 -1.88 9.08 -31.42
N LYS A 7 -1.27 10.28 -31.41
CA LYS A 7 -1.45 11.25 -30.34
C LYS A 7 -2.91 11.69 -30.17
N ASP A 8 -3.68 11.70 -31.27
CA ASP A 8 -5.08 12.10 -31.20
C ASP A 8 -5.97 11.02 -30.60
N CYS A 9 -5.66 9.75 -30.81
CA CYS A 9 -6.29 8.65 -30.08
C CYS A 9 -6.07 8.80 -28.57
N ALA A 10 -4.82 9.02 -28.13
CA ALA A 10 -4.50 9.23 -26.71
C ALA A 10 -5.27 10.42 -26.12
N LYS A 11 -5.28 11.57 -26.79
CA LYS A 11 -6.02 12.75 -26.33
C LYS A 11 -7.53 12.53 -26.24
N ASN A 12 -8.10 11.74 -27.14
CA ASN A 12 -9.52 11.43 -27.10
C ASN A 12 -9.85 10.48 -25.94
N LEU A 13 -8.98 9.52 -25.65
CA LEU A 13 -9.11 8.66 -24.46
C LEU A 13 -9.02 9.49 -23.18
N ASP A 14 -8.04 10.40 -23.06
CA ASP A 14 -7.91 11.30 -21.91
C ASP A 14 -9.15 12.17 -21.68
N LYS A 15 -9.76 12.68 -22.78
CA LYS A 15 -10.99 13.49 -22.68
C LYS A 15 -12.20 12.68 -22.24
N SER A 16 -12.28 11.41 -22.60
CA SER A 16 -13.39 10.52 -22.26
C SER A 16 -13.18 9.78 -20.94
N ASP A 17 -12.03 9.95 -20.26
CA ASP A 17 -11.73 9.30 -18.99
C ASP A 17 -12.59 9.88 -17.86
N PRO A 18 -13.51 9.10 -17.26
CA PRO A 18 -14.34 9.55 -16.14
C PRO A 18 -13.52 9.84 -14.88
N LEU A 19 -12.28 9.33 -14.77
CA LEU A 19 -11.40 9.53 -13.66
C LEU A 19 -10.47 10.74 -13.80
N SER A 20 -10.51 11.44 -14.95
CA SER A 20 -9.62 12.57 -15.26
C SER A 20 -9.63 13.69 -14.20
N SER A 21 -10.78 13.91 -13.53
CA SER A 21 -10.93 14.91 -12.47
C SER A 21 -10.10 14.58 -11.21
N TYR A 22 -9.87 13.31 -10.92
CA TYR A 22 -9.10 12.87 -9.75
C TYR A 22 -7.61 13.22 -9.84
N ARG A 23 -7.09 13.46 -11.07
CA ARG A 23 -5.71 13.91 -11.25
C ARG A 23 -5.38 15.14 -10.38
N LYS A 24 -6.33 16.06 -10.21
CA LYS A 24 -6.17 17.29 -9.42
C LYS A 24 -6.03 17.03 -7.91
N ALA A 25 -6.41 15.85 -7.44
CA ALA A 25 -6.35 15.48 -6.04
C ALA A 25 -4.94 15.08 -5.55
N PHE A 26 -3.98 14.95 -6.47
CA PHE A 26 -2.63 14.50 -6.18
C PHE A 26 -1.58 15.55 -6.50
N TYR A 27 -0.42 15.46 -5.81
CA TYR A 27 0.78 16.19 -6.16
C TYR A 27 1.60 15.38 -7.17
N TYR A 28 2.10 16.06 -8.20
CA TYR A 28 2.99 15.46 -9.19
C TYR A 28 4.41 15.94 -8.96
N PRO A 29 5.42 15.04 -9.03
CA PRO A 29 6.82 15.44 -9.03
C PRO A 29 7.09 16.41 -10.18
N LYS A 30 7.92 17.41 -9.91
CA LYS A 30 8.29 18.40 -10.93
C LYS A 30 9.56 17.96 -11.64
N THR A 31 9.64 18.27 -12.92
CA THR A 31 10.87 18.19 -13.71
C THR A 31 11.86 19.29 -13.27
N ASN A 32 13.10 19.21 -13.73
CA ASN A 32 14.10 20.27 -13.51
C ASN A 32 13.67 21.64 -14.03
N GLU A 33 12.75 21.68 -15.00
CA GLU A 33 12.16 22.89 -15.55
C GLU A 33 10.94 23.41 -14.77
N GLY A 34 10.58 22.74 -13.66
CA GLY A 34 9.44 23.12 -12.83
C GLY A 34 8.07 22.68 -13.35
N LYS A 35 8.00 21.95 -14.47
CA LYS A 35 6.75 21.40 -15.03
C LYS A 35 6.36 20.11 -14.31
N GLU A 36 5.07 19.75 -14.33
CA GLU A 36 4.63 18.44 -13.86
C GLU A 36 5.26 17.33 -14.69
N GLY A 37 5.89 16.37 -14.01
CA GLY A 37 6.47 15.18 -14.61
C GLY A 37 5.42 14.12 -14.95
N ILE A 38 5.78 13.19 -15.82
CA ILE A 38 5.03 11.96 -16.05
C ILE A 38 5.44 10.96 -14.96
N TYR A 39 4.45 10.53 -14.15
CA TYR A 39 4.70 9.61 -13.04
C TYR A 39 4.06 8.25 -13.32
N LEU A 40 4.87 7.23 -13.54
CA LEU A 40 4.45 5.87 -13.86
C LEU A 40 4.90 4.83 -12.81
N CYS A 41 5.36 5.31 -11.63
CA CYS A 41 5.89 4.45 -10.55
C CYS A 41 4.84 4.14 -9.46
N GLY A 42 3.55 4.30 -9.75
CA GLY A 42 2.48 4.10 -8.78
C GLY A 42 2.39 2.69 -8.18
N ASN A 43 2.97 1.70 -8.84
CA ASN A 43 3.13 0.33 -8.33
C ASN A 43 4.10 0.23 -7.15
N SER A 44 5.07 1.12 -7.05
CA SER A 44 6.06 1.17 -5.96
C SER A 44 5.66 2.14 -4.88
N LEU A 45 5.36 3.38 -5.26
CA LEU A 45 4.87 4.43 -4.36
C LEU A 45 3.84 5.27 -5.10
N GLY A 46 2.62 5.31 -4.59
CA GLY A 46 1.57 6.17 -5.14
C GLY A 46 1.90 7.66 -5.01
N LEU A 47 1.28 8.48 -5.86
CA LEU A 47 1.37 9.94 -5.70
C LEU A 47 0.75 10.38 -4.38
N GLN A 48 1.32 11.41 -3.77
CA GLN A 48 0.80 11.97 -2.52
C GLN A 48 -0.55 12.66 -2.75
N PRO A 49 -1.65 12.20 -2.10
CA PRO A 49 -2.90 12.93 -2.11
C PRO A 49 -2.77 14.28 -1.41
N LYS A 50 -3.37 15.33 -1.94
CA LYS A 50 -3.36 16.67 -1.33
C LYS A 50 -4.05 16.71 0.04
N SER A 51 -4.97 15.80 0.29
CA SER A 51 -5.69 15.68 1.57
C SER A 51 -4.84 15.11 2.71
N VAL A 52 -3.70 14.48 2.44
CA VAL A 52 -2.86 13.80 3.45
C VAL A 52 -2.46 14.76 4.56
N GLN A 53 -2.03 15.97 4.22
CA GLN A 53 -1.62 16.97 5.21
C GLN A 53 -2.72 17.26 6.24
N ASN A 54 -3.96 17.39 5.77
CA ASN A 54 -5.10 17.65 6.65
C ASN A 54 -5.40 16.47 7.57
N HIS A 55 -5.24 15.24 7.09
CA HIS A 55 -5.42 14.05 7.92
C HIS A 55 -4.35 13.95 8.99
N ILE A 56 -3.09 14.18 8.64
CA ILE A 56 -1.97 14.19 9.60
C ILE A 56 -2.17 15.29 10.65
N ASN A 57 -2.50 16.50 10.23
CA ASN A 57 -2.73 17.62 11.14
C ASN A 57 -3.86 17.34 12.14
N LYS A 58 -4.91 16.63 11.73
CA LYS A 58 -5.99 16.23 12.66
C LYS A 58 -5.46 15.31 13.76
N GLU A 59 -4.61 14.37 13.44
CA GLU A 59 -4.05 13.46 14.45
C GLU A 59 -3.04 14.18 15.36
N LEU A 60 -2.23 15.10 14.82
CA LEU A 60 -1.33 15.95 15.61
C LEU A 60 -2.11 16.84 16.59
N ASN A 61 -3.22 17.43 16.16
CA ASN A 61 -4.08 18.24 17.03
C ASN A 61 -4.72 17.40 18.15
N ILE A 62 -5.15 16.18 17.85
CA ILE A 62 -5.67 15.25 18.88
C ILE A 62 -4.58 14.95 19.91
N TRP A 63 -3.35 14.73 19.46
CA TRP A 63 -2.23 14.51 20.38
C TRP A 63 -1.97 15.73 21.24
N GLN A 64 -1.91 16.92 20.64
CA GLN A 64 -1.72 18.19 21.35
C GLN A 64 -2.80 18.41 22.42
N ASP A 65 -4.08 18.17 22.06
CA ASP A 65 -5.22 18.52 22.92
C ASP A 65 -5.50 17.45 23.98
N LYS A 66 -5.25 16.18 23.68
CA LYS A 66 -5.65 15.04 24.52
C LYS A 66 -4.48 14.26 25.12
N GLY A 67 -3.26 14.41 24.61
CA GLY A 67 -2.12 13.62 25.06
C GLY A 67 -2.43 12.12 25.03
N ALA A 68 -2.14 11.42 26.12
CA ALA A 68 -2.37 9.97 26.25
C ALA A 68 -3.84 9.55 26.11
N LEU A 69 -4.80 10.42 26.44
CA LEU A 69 -6.23 10.12 26.26
C LEU A 69 -6.63 9.96 24.78
N GLY A 70 -5.81 10.46 23.86
CA GLY A 70 -5.99 10.24 22.41
C GLY A 70 -5.90 8.77 22.02
N GLN A 71 -5.11 7.96 22.76
CA GLN A 71 -4.94 6.53 22.51
C GLN A 71 -6.30 5.79 22.63
N HIS A 72 -6.95 5.91 23.77
CA HIS A 72 -8.22 5.21 24.03
C HIS A 72 -9.39 5.77 23.22
N SER A 73 -9.40 7.08 22.95
CA SER A 73 -10.52 7.70 22.26
C SER A 73 -10.50 7.49 20.74
N ARG A 74 -9.32 7.16 20.13
CA ARG A 74 -9.20 7.17 18.67
C ARG A 74 -8.18 6.20 18.09
N TRP A 75 -6.96 6.15 18.62
CA TRP A 75 -5.85 5.47 17.91
C TRP A 75 -5.86 3.97 18.11
N GLU A 76 -6.30 3.48 19.27
CA GLU A 76 -6.38 2.05 19.57
C GLU A 76 -7.17 1.27 18.51
N HIS A 77 -8.29 1.85 18.04
CA HIS A 77 -9.16 1.27 17.01
C HIS A 77 -9.02 1.92 15.63
N PHE A 78 -7.95 2.66 15.40
CA PHE A 78 -7.80 3.41 14.13
C PHE A 78 -7.76 2.48 12.91
N HIS A 79 -7.12 1.33 13.04
CA HIS A 79 -7.01 0.32 11.98
C HIS A 79 -8.36 -0.26 11.55
N GLU A 80 -9.34 -0.38 12.45
CA GLU A 80 -10.67 -0.91 12.17
C GLU A 80 -11.45 -0.01 11.19
N ARG A 81 -11.20 1.28 11.23
CA ARG A 81 -11.84 2.25 10.33
C ARG A 81 -11.45 2.10 8.87
N LEU A 82 -10.36 1.40 8.60
CA LEU A 82 -9.83 1.16 7.26
C LEU A 82 -10.28 -0.20 6.71
N THR A 83 -10.83 -1.06 7.55
CA THR A 83 -11.18 -2.46 7.23
C THR A 83 -12.17 -2.55 6.08
N GLU A 84 -13.31 -1.83 6.17
CA GLU A 84 -14.37 -1.87 5.16
C GLU A 84 -13.87 -1.41 3.79
N SER A 85 -13.17 -0.26 3.74
CA SER A 85 -12.63 0.27 2.49
C SER A 85 -11.60 -0.67 1.86
N THR A 86 -10.75 -1.28 2.69
CA THR A 86 -9.73 -2.23 2.23
C THR A 86 -10.37 -3.53 1.74
N ALA A 87 -11.34 -4.06 2.46
CA ALA A 87 -12.10 -5.27 2.06
C ALA A 87 -12.73 -5.10 0.68
N ARG A 88 -13.36 -3.96 0.43
CA ARG A 88 -13.93 -3.62 -0.89
C ARG A 88 -12.89 -3.60 -2.00
N LEU A 89 -11.69 -3.06 -1.75
CA LEU A 89 -10.63 -2.96 -2.75
C LEU A 89 -10.05 -4.33 -3.12
N VAL A 90 -9.93 -5.24 -2.14
CA VAL A 90 -9.33 -6.56 -2.37
C VAL A 90 -10.37 -7.66 -2.62
N GLY A 91 -11.66 -7.35 -2.53
CA GLY A 91 -12.75 -8.32 -2.76
C GLY A 91 -12.90 -9.36 -1.64
N ALA A 92 -12.68 -8.96 -0.37
CA ALA A 92 -12.77 -9.82 0.80
C ALA A 92 -13.90 -9.40 1.74
N HIS A 93 -14.25 -10.25 2.72
CA HIS A 93 -15.13 -9.88 3.83
C HIS A 93 -14.38 -9.04 4.88
N ASN A 94 -15.10 -8.17 5.60
CA ASN A 94 -14.49 -7.34 6.63
C ASN A 94 -13.77 -8.16 7.72
N SER A 95 -14.30 -9.34 8.07
CA SER A 95 -13.69 -10.26 9.04
C SER A 95 -12.37 -10.90 8.59
N GLU A 96 -12.03 -10.77 7.32
CA GLU A 96 -10.79 -11.34 6.73
C GLU A 96 -9.69 -10.27 6.58
N ILE A 97 -9.98 -9.02 6.93
CA ILE A 97 -9.07 -7.90 6.73
C ILE A 97 -8.61 -7.31 8.06
N VAL A 98 -7.31 -7.12 8.16
CA VAL A 98 -6.68 -6.28 9.18
C VAL A 98 -5.65 -5.37 8.51
N VAL A 99 -5.72 -4.08 8.81
CA VAL A 99 -4.73 -3.10 8.36
C VAL A 99 -3.70 -2.92 9.46
N MET A 100 -2.51 -3.46 9.26
CA MET A 100 -1.45 -3.46 10.27
C MET A 100 -0.07 -3.50 9.61
N ASN A 101 0.94 -2.99 10.30
CA ASN A 101 2.36 -3.11 9.98
C ASN A 101 2.77 -2.86 8.51
N ALA A 102 4.05 -3.03 8.22
CA ALA A 102 4.58 -3.09 6.86
C ALA A 102 4.66 -4.54 6.37
N LEU A 103 4.73 -4.72 5.04
CA LEU A 103 4.84 -6.04 4.38
C LEU A 103 5.88 -6.96 5.05
N THR A 104 7.07 -6.44 5.30
CA THR A 104 8.18 -7.22 5.88
C THR A 104 7.81 -7.77 7.26
N VAL A 105 7.21 -6.96 8.12
CA VAL A 105 6.79 -7.37 9.47
C VAL A 105 5.65 -8.39 9.38
N ASN A 106 4.63 -8.14 8.54
CA ASN A 106 3.52 -9.05 8.35
C ASN A 106 3.96 -10.41 7.83
N LEU A 107 4.85 -10.43 6.83
CA LEU A 107 5.40 -11.67 6.30
C LEU A 107 6.16 -12.45 7.38
N HIS A 108 6.95 -11.76 8.21
CA HIS A 108 7.68 -12.40 9.31
C HIS A 108 6.75 -13.00 10.35
N LEU A 109 5.72 -12.28 10.76
CA LEU A 109 4.69 -12.76 11.70
C LEU A 109 3.95 -13.98 11.15
N LEU A 110 3.54 -13.96 9.88
CA LEU A 110 2.89 -15.09 9.21
C LEU A 110 3.81 -16.31 9.15
N MET A 111 5.07 -16.11 8.83
CA MET A 111 6.04 -17.20 8.81
C MET A 111 6.29 -17.81 10.19
N ILE A 112 6.36 -16.99 11.25
CA ILE A 112 6.50 -17.51 12.61
C ILE A 112 5.25 -18.29 13.05
N SER A 113 4.08 -17.78 12.72
CA SER A 113 2.80 -18.35 13.15
C SER A 113 2.44 -19.64 12.41
N PHE A 114 2.69 -19.71 11.12
CA PHE A 114 2.16 -20.79 10.26
C PHE A 114 3.22 -21.73 9.69
N TYR A 115 4.46 -21.28 9.51
CA TYR A 115 5.50 -22.13 8.97
C TYR A 115 6.07 -23.04 10.07
N GLN A 116 5.63 -24.29 10.07
CA GLN A 116 6.10 -25.34 10.97
C GLN A 116 6.76 -26.45 10.14
N PRO A 117 8.08 -26.41 9.92
CA PRO A 117 8.76 -27.42 9.14
C PRO A 117 8.71 -28.77 9.85
N LYS A 118 8.30 -29.83 9.13
CA LYS A 118 8.26 -31.20 9.65
C LYS A 118 8.80 -32.16 8.59
N ASN A 119 9.84 -32.94 8.93
CA ASN A 119 10.39 -33.97 8.04
C ASN A 119 10.62 -33.46 6.60
N LYS A 120 9.87 -34.05 5.62
CA LYS A 120 9.96 -33.70 4.21
C LYS A 120 9.26 -32.37 3.83
N ARG A 121 8.43 -31.81 4.71
CA ARG A 121 7.71 -30.54 4.48
C ARG A 121 8.48 -29.36 5.09
N ASN A 122 9.65 -29.08 4.54
CA ASN A 122 10.55 -28.02 5.03
C ASN A 122 10.96 -27.01 3.95
N LYS A 123 10.31 -27.07 2.77
CA LYS A 123 10.62 -26.19 1.64
C LYS A 123 9.61 -25.05 1.55
N ILE A 124 10.09 -23.85 1.22
CA ILE A 124 9.28 -22.67 0.89
C ILE A 124 9.42 -22.44 -0.62
N ILE A 125 8.29 -22.34 -1.31
CA ILE A 125 8.24 -22.02 -2.74
C ILE A 125 7.98 -20.53 -2.86
N VAL A 126 8.81 -19.83 -3.63
CA VAL A 126 8.65 -18.42 -4.00
C VAL A 126 8.79 -18.28 -5.50
N GLU A 127 8.17 -17.26 -6.09
CA GLU A 127 8.32 -16.99 -7.52
C GLU A 127 9.75 -16.50 -7.86
N ALA A 128 10.22 -16.83 -9.05
CA ALA A 128 11.46 -16.30 -9.58
C ALA A 128 11.31 -14.78 -9.80
N GLY A 129 12.15 -13.99 -9.17
CA GLY A 129 12.03 -12.53 -9.22
C GLY A 129 11.20 -11.89 -8.11
N ALA A 130 10.79 -12.66 -7.08
CA ALA A 130 10.21 -12.10 -5.88
C ALA A 130 11.08 -10.98 -5.29
N SER A 131 10.44 -10.00 -4.65
CA SER A 131 11.16 -8.86 -4.09
C SER A 131 12.29 -9.30 -3.15
N HIS A 132 13.35 -8.50 -3.10
CA HIS A 132 14.51 -8.78 -2.23
C HIS A 132 14.11 -9.04 -0.76
N GLN A 133 13.10 -8.33 -0.27
CA GLN A 133 12.58 -8.50 1.10
C GLN A 133 11.98 -9.90 1.33
N ILE A 134 11.21 -10.41 0.36
CA ILE A 134 10.60 -11.76 0.43
C ILE A 134 11.69 -12.83 0.37
N ASN A 135 12.63 -12.69 -0.55
CA ASN A 135 13.74 -13.63 -0.72
C ASN A 135 14.64 -13.69 0.51
N MET A 136 15.05 -12.55 1.05
CA MET A 136 15.92 -12.48 2.24
C MET A 136 15.29 -13.10 3.48
N GLN A 137 14.00 -12.92 3.71
CA GLN A 137 13.33 -13.49 4.87
C GLN A 137 13.16 -15.01 4.76
N SER A 138 12.83 -15.49 3.56
CA SER A 138 12.73 -16.93 3.29
C SER A 138 14.07 -17.64 3.52
N ILE A 139 15.17 -17.06 3.04
CA ILE A 139 16.53 -17.61 3.21
C ILE A 139 16.99 -17.56 4.68
N ARG A 140 16.78 -16.43 5.37
CA ARG A 140 17.19 -16.30 6.77
C ARG A 140 16.49 -17.30 7.69
N LYS A 141 15.22 -17.59 7.46
CA LYS A 141 14.48 -18.53 8.30
C LYS A 141 14.93 -19.97 8.04
N LEU A 142 15.26 -20.33 6.81
CA LEU A 142 15.86 -21.64 6.50
C LEU A 142 17.20 -21.85 7.20
N ASN A 143 18.03 -20.81 7.30
CA ASN A 143 19.33 -20.87 8.00
C ASN A 143 19.23 -20.84 9.53
N PHE A 144 18.13 -20.37 10.10
CA PHE A 144 17.92 -20.32 11.56
C PHE A 144 17.36 -21.63 12.13
N MET A 145 16.91 -22.54 11.27
CA MET A 145 16.29 -23.82 11.63
C MET A 145 17.20 -25.04 11.25
N ALA A 146 18.36 -24.78 10.71
CA ALA A 146 19.40 -25.79 10.44
C ALA A 146 20.41 -25.87 11.59
#